data_f11d04fdbd708fb528d3b1674c750d1c
#
_entry.id   f11d04fdbd708fb528d3b1674c750d1c
#
_cell.length_a   1.000
_cell.length_b   1.000
_cell.length_c   1.000
_cell.angle_alpha   90.00
_cell.angle_beta   90.00
_cell.angle_gamma   90.00
#
_symmetry.space_group_name_H-M   'P 1'
#
loop_
_entity.id
_entity.type
_entity.pdbx_description
1 polymer ?
#
loop_
_entity_poly.entity_id
_entity_poly.type
_entity_poly.pdbx_seq_one_letter_code
_entity_poly.pdbx_strand_id
1 'polypeptide(L)'
;MQLAQGISLVIPNYNGRSLLPLILPPAFTALQQTEMAFEVIVADDASSDGSVQWLTEVYPQVTVIASGQNRGFSCTANMGIRAATFKWVLLLNSDVILTPDYFLSLLAYCDIPNLLGVTGRMIGWEDDALQEGGKYPVLQGAKIKTGYDFVPLENTDADRWPCFYLSGANAFINKEVFDRIGQFNELFSPFYAEDAELSLRAWRLGYASYYEHRAICRHRHSATILSAQKKMAVNRIYNRNKFFLHAIHLEKLALVSWGVQLLVELLFRILTFRPVLLFSFIDFMRKVPQVRKSRRALYHLQANKKLASVTHVFMQLTDQLPLERITIFKR
;
A
#
# COMPACT_ATOMS: atom_id res chain seq x y z
N MET A 1 -11.78 22.20 -6.49
CA MET A 1 -11.69 22.87 -5.18
C MET A 1 -10.30 22.54 -4.64
N GLN A 2 -9.51 23.50 -4.22
CA GLN A 2 -8.18 23.25 -3.65
C GLN A 2 -8.37 22.70 -2.23
N LEU A 3 -7.67 21.58 -1.91
CA LEU A 3 -7.73 21.00 -0.57
C LEU A 3 -7.06 21.91 0.46
N ALA A 4 -7.59 21.97 1.68
CA ALA A 4 -6.98 22.71 2.77
C ALA A 4 -5.64 22.08 3.18
N GLN A 5 -4.70 22.91 3.63
CA GLN A 5 -3.44 22.43 4.21
C GLN A 5 -3.73 21.79 5.56
N GLY A 6 -3.22 20.58 5.78
CA GLY A 6 -3.46 19.82 6.99
C GLY A 6 -3.27 18.33 6.75
N ILE A 7 -3.54 17.52 7.75
CA ILE A 7 -3.35 16.07 7.75
C ILE A 7 -4.66 15.37 8.12
N SER A 8 -5.14 14.48 7.25
CA SER A 8 -6.21 13.54 7.57
C SER A 8 -5.59 12.18 7.90
N LEU A 9 -5.75 11.71 9.13
CA LEU A 9 -5.41 10.34 9.49
C LEU A 9 -6.60 9.45 9.13
N VAL A 10 -6.41 8.50 8.23
CA VAL A 10 -7.43 7.55 7.79
C VAL A 10 -7.05 6.14 8.24
N ILE A 11 -7.92 5.52 9.04
CA ILE A 11 -7.74 4.19 9.61
C ILE A 11 -8.82 3.25 9.04
N PRO A 12 -8.48 2.37 8.09
CA PRO A 12 -9.37 1.27 7.71
C PRO A 12 -9.51 0.30 8.88
N ASN A 13 -10.75 0.00 9.28
CA ASN A 13 -11.04 -0.86 10.42
C ASN A 13 -11.94 -2.03 10.03
N TYR A 14 -11.59 -3.22 10.52
CA TYR A 14 -12.47 -4.39 10.51
C TYR A 14 -12.24 -5.23 11.77
N ASN A 15 -13.20 -5.22 12.67
CA ASN A 15 -13.12 -5.90 13.97
C ASN A 15 -11.87 -5.52 14.79
N GLY A 16 -11.54 -4.21 14.80
CA GLY A 16 -10.36 -3.67 15.49
C GLY A 16 -10.63 -3.10 16.88
N ARG A 17 -11.78 -3.41 17.52
CA ARG A 17 -12.19 -2.87 18.83
C ARG A 17 -11.10 -2.96 19.91
N SER A 18 -10.32 -4.04 19.92
CA SER A 18 -9.24 -4.24 20.87
C SER A 18 -7.96 -3.46 20.55
N LEU A 19 -7.78 -3.01 19.31
CA LEU A 19 -6.58 -2.32 18.82
C LEU A 19 -6.74 -0.80 18.84
N LEU A 20 -7.92 -0.30 18.50
CA LEU A 20 -8.21 1.14 18.43
C LEU A 20 -7.82 1.92 19.71
N PRO A 21 -8.05 1.42 20.94
CA PRO A 21 -7.61 2.08 22.16
C PRO A 21 -6.09 2.21 22.29
N LEU A 22 -5.34 1.35 21.61
CA LEU A 22 -3.87 1.33 21.69
C LEU A 22 -3.25 2.24 20.63
N ILE A 23 -3.90 2.43 19.48
CA ILE A 23 -3.33 3.20 18.37
C ILE A 23 -3.79 4.66 18.33
N LEU A 24 -5.00 4.97 18.79
CA LEU A 24 -5.54 6.34 18.69
C LEU A 24 -4.77 7.34 19.57
N PRO A 25 -4.47 7.08 20.87
CA PRO A 25 -3.74 8.05 21.69
C PRO A 25 -2.35 8.41 21.13
N PRO A 26 -1.45 7.46 20.73
CA PRO A 26 -0.20 7.80 20.09
C PRO A 26 -0.37 8.56 18.77
N ALA A 27 -1.40 8.22 17.98
CA ALA A 27 -1.68 8.91 16.73
C ALA A 27 -2.07 10.38 16.95
N PHE A 28 -2.92 10.67 17.93
CA PHE A 28 -3.23 12.05 18.33
C PHE A 28 -1.99 12.80 18.82
N THR A 29 -1.14 12.16 19.62
CA THR A 29 0.12 12.77 20.08
C THR A 29 1.01 13.14 18.89
N ALA A 30 1.20 12.23 17.94
CA ALA A 30 2.01 12.48 16.74
C ALA A 30 1.43 13.59 15.86
N LEU A 31 0.10 13.65 15.69
CA LEU A 31 -0.57 14.71 14.92
C LEU A 31 -0.41 16.08 15.58
N GLN A 32 -0.57 16.16 16.90
CA GLN A 32 -0.42 17.43 17.66
C GLN A 32 0.98 18.02 17.53
N GLN A 33 2.03 17.18 17.42
CA GLN A 33 3.41 17.67 17.24
C GLN A 33 3.65 18.33 15.88
N THR A 34 2.75 18.16 14.90
CA THR A 34 2.90 18.80 13.58
C THR A 34 2.53 20.28 13.58
N GLU A 35 1.82 20.77 14.60
CA GLU A 35 1.22 22.11 14.66
C GLU A 35 0.29 22.42 13.47
N MET A 36 -0.06 21.42 12.67
CA MET A 36 -0.97 21.54 11.52
C MET A 36 -2.42 21.24 11.94
N ALA A 37 -3.37 21.77 11.18
CA ALA A 37 -4.75 21.32 11.30
C ALA A 37 -4.85 19.82 10.94
N PHE A 38 -5.60 19.05 11.70
CA PHE A 38 -5.78 17.62 11.44
C PHE A 38 -7.19 17.13 11.74
N GLU A 39 -7.51 15.99 11.18
CA GLU A 39 -8.70 15.20 11.45
C GLU A 39 -8.34 13.71 11.52
N VAL A 40 -9.16 12.93 12.22
CA VAL A 40 -9.03 11.48 12.30
C VAL A 40 -10.33 10.84 11.79
N ILE A 41 -10.19 9.95 10.81
CA ILE A 41 -11.29 9.25 10.16
C ILE A 41 -11.07 7.76 10.32
N VAL A 42 -12.04 7.06 10.92
CA VAL A 42 -12.07 5.59 10.93
C VAL A 42 -13.09 5.13 9.90
N ALA A 43 -12.59 4.45 8.86
CA ALA A 43 -13.42 3.82 7.84
C ALA A 43 -13.67 2.37 8.24
N ASP A 44 -14.90 2.05 8.64
CA ASP A 44 -15.26 0.73 9.17
C ASP A 44 -15.87 -0.16 8.08
N ASP A 45 -15.33 -1.36 7.92
CA ASP A 45 -15.71 -2.35 6.90
C ASP A 45 -16.74 -3.36 7.41
N ALA A 46 -17.82 -2.87 8.01
CA ALA A 46 -18.91 -3.66 8.60
C ALA A 46 -18.42 -4.53 9.79
N SER A 47 -17.75 -3.93 10.75
CA SER A 47 -17.35 -4.60 11.99
C SER A 47 -18.55 -5.06 12.82
N SER A 48 -18.41 -6.19 13.49
CA SER A 48 -19.42 -6.78 14.38
C SER A 48 -18.98 -6.82 15.86
N ASP A 49 -17.81 -6.25 16.19
CA ASP A 49 -17.18 -6.29 17.51
C ASP A 49 -17.49 -5.07 18.40
N GLY A 50 -18.41 -4.20 17.97
CA GLY A 50 -18.76 -2.96 18.70
C GLY A 50 -17.79 -1.81 18.46
N SER A 51 -16.85 -1.90 17.50
CA SER A 51 -15.89 -0.84 17.17
C SER A 51 -16.56 0.51 16.92
N VAL A 52 -17.60 0.54 16.08
CA VAL A 52 -18.30 1.77 15.70
C VAL A 52 -18.97 2.44 16.88
N GLN A 53 -19.72 1.67 17.69
CA GLN A 53 -20.39 2.19 18.87
C GLN A 53 -19.38 2.78 19.85
N TRP A 54 -18.33 2.03 20.16
CA TRP A 54 -17.30 2.49 21.09
C TRP A 54 -16.60 3.77 20.62
N LEU A 55 -16.27 3.88 19.32
CA LEU A 55 -15.67 5.11 18.78
C LEU A 55 -16.60 6.31 18.97
N THR A 56 -17.89 6.15 18.68
CA THR A 56 -18.88 7.22 18.84
C THR A 56 -19.01 7.68 20.29
N GLU A 57 -18.92 6.76 21.25
CA GLU A 57 -19.06 7.05 22.69
C GLU A 57 -17.78 7.63 23.30
N VAL A 58 -16.60 7.11 22.93
CA VAL A 58 -15.32 7.41 23.61
C VAL A 58 -14.48 8.44 22.85
N TYR A 59 -14.62 8.51 21.53
CA TYR A 59 -13.86 9.42 20.66
C TYR A 59 -14.78 10.22 19.73
N PRO A 60 -15.65 11.10 20.27
CA PRO A 60 -16.61 11.87 19.47
C PRO A 60 -15.95 12.82 18.45
N GLN A 61 -14.66 13.13 18.63
CA GLN A 61 -13.84 13.90 17.68
C GLN A 61 -13.36 13.08 16.47
N VAL A 62 -13.53 11.76 16.48
CA VAL A 62 -13.18 10.88 15.35
C VAL A 62 -14.39 10.76 14.43
N THR A 63 -14.19 11.05 13.15
CA THR A 63 -15.22 10.80 12.14
C THR A 63 -15.28 9.31 11.82
N VAL A 64 -16.41 8.68 12.06
CA VAL A 64 -16.63 7.25 11.74
C VAL A 64 -17.48 7.11 10.49
N ILE A 65 -16.99 6.36 9.50
CA ILE A 65 -17.71 6.06 8.27
C ILE A 65 -17.84 4.55 8.16
N ALA A 66 -19.04 4.02 8.39
CA ALA A 66 -19.30 2.59 8.36
C ALA A 66 -19.89 2.14 7.02
N SER A 67 -19.37 1.05 6.48
CA SER A 67 -19.94 0.38 5.32
C SER A 67 -21.04 -0.61 5.75
N GLY A 68 -22.03 -0.86 4.87
CA GLY A 68 -23.10 -1.84 5.14
C GLY A 68 -22.67 -3.30 4.95
N GLN A 69 -21.47 -3.55 4.40
CA GLN A 69 -20.92 -4.89 4.14
C GLN A 69 -19.41 -4.84 4.07
N ASN A 70 -18.75 -5.96 4.40
CA ASN A 70 -17.31 -6.09 4.25
C ASN A 70 -16.93 -6.14 2.75
N ARG A 71 -16.18 -5.14 2.30
CA ARG A 71 -15.73 -4.96 0.91
C ARG A 71 -14.22 -5.10 0.74
N GLY A 72 -13.50 -5.22 1.85
CA GLY A 72 -12.04 -5.36 1.89
C GLY A 72 -11.28 -4.04 1.85
N PHE A 73 -9.96 -4.15 2.04
CA PHE A 73 -9.06 -3.03 2.31
C PHE A 73 -9.15 -1.89 1.29
N SER A 74 -9.02 -2.18 -0.02
CA SER A 74 -9.03 -1.14 -1.06
C SER A 74 -10.29 -0.28 -1.04
N CYS A 75 -11.46 -0.91 -0.86
CA CYS A 75 -12.74 -0.20 -0.81
C CYS A 75 -12.85 0.67 0.44
N THR A 76 -12.42 0.14 1.58
CA THR A 76 -12.48 0.80 2.88
C THR A 76 -11.49 1.96 2.96
N ALA A 77 -10.26 1.77 2.50
CA ALA A 77 -9.27 2.84 2.39
C ALA A 77 -9.75 3.96 1.44
N ASN A 78 -10.30 3.62 0.27
CA ASN A 78 -10.87 4.61 -0.64
C ASN A 78 -12.03 5.38 0.01
N MET A 79 -12.90 4.71 0.74
CA MET A 79 -14.03 5.33 1.45
C MET A 79 -13.53 6.38 2.46
N GLY A 80 -12.54 6.04 3.28
CA GLY A 80 -11.96 6.95 4.25
C GLY A 80 -11.21 8.11 3.59
N ILE A 81 -10.37 7.84 2.57
CA ILE A 81 -9.60 8.89 1.88
C ILE A 81 -10.51 9.85 1.10
N ARG A 82 -11.63 9.38 0.54
CA ARG A 82 -12.61 10.27 -0.12
C ARG A 82 -13.22 11.28 0.85
N ALA A 83 -13.44 10.88 2.10
CA ALA A 83 -14.00 11.75 3.14
C ALA A 83 -12.97 12.73 3.72
N ALA A 84 -11.68 12.47 3.53
CA ALA A 84 -10.62 13.34 3.99
C ALA A 84 -10.71 14.73 3.36
N THR A 85 -10.59 15.78 4.19
CA THR A 85 -10.71 17.18 3.79
C THR A 85 -9.37 17.86 3.54
N PHE A 86 -8.27 17.31 4.09
CA PHE A 86 -6.94 17.87 3.95
C PHE A 86 -6.16 17.29 2.76
N LYS A 87 -5.15 18.04 2.33
CA LYS A 87 -4.26 17.68 1.22
C LYS A 87 -3.43 16.43 1.50
N TRP A 88 -2.99 16.26 2.74
CA TRP A 88 -2.16 15.14 3.14
C TRP A 88 -2.96 14.11 3.91
N VAL A 89 -2.86 12.86 3.51
CA VAL A 89 -3.56 11.74 4.16
C VAL A 89 -2.52 10.75 4.65
N LEU A 90 -2.52 10.44 5.95
CA LEU A 90 -1.86 9.25 6.44
C LEU A 90 -2.88 8.10 6.44
N LEU A 91 -2.70 7.13 5.56
CA LEU A 91 -3.38 5.84 5.62
C LEU A 91 -2.62 4.96 6.61
N LEU A 92 -3.29 4.57 7.71
CA LEU A 92 -2.69 3.83 8.81
C LEU A 92 -3.54 2.60 9.14
N ASN A 93 -2.94 1.41 9.15
CA ASN A 93 -3.65 0.21 9.59
C ASN A 93 -3.98 0.27 11.08
N SER A 94 -5.09 -0.40 11.46
CA SER A 94 -5.58 -0.45 12.85
C SER A 94 -4.69 -1.26 13.81
N ASP A 95 -3.59 -1.83 13.35
CA ASP A 95 -2.58 -2.57 14.11
C ASP A 95 -1.20 -1.91 14.09
N VAL A 96 -1.14 -0.61 13.78
CA VAL A 96 0.10 0.19 13.72
C VAL A 96 0.05 1.34 14.72
N ILE A 97 1.09 1.45 15.56
CA ILE A 97 1.33 2.58 16.48
C ILE A 97 2.37 3.53 15.88
N LEU A 98 2.08 4.82 15.91
CA LEU A 98 3.04 5.87 15.51
C LEU A 98 3.97 6.23 16.68
N THR A 99 5.25 6.54 16.39
CA THR A 99 6.08 7.27 17.34
C THR A 99 5.66 8.73 17.38
N PRO A 100 5.90 9.46 18.48
CA PRO A 100 5.46 10.85 18.63
C PRO A 100 5.97 11.77 17.52
N ASP A 101 7.19 11.55 17.03
CA ASP A 101 7.90 12.33 16.02
C ASP A 101 7.68 11.85 14.58
N TYR A 102 6.77 10.89 14.38
CA TYR A 102 6.54 10.22 13.09
C TYR A 102 6.39 11.17 11.90
N PHE A 103 5.63 12.24 12.05
CA PHE A 103 5.36 13.18 10.96
C PHE A 103 6.49 14.16 10.68
N LEU A 104 7.38 14.45 11.65
CA LEU A 104 8.34 15.54 11.54
C LEU A 104 9.25 15.39 10.32
N SER A 105 9.75 14.18 10.06
CA SER A 105 10.56 13.90 8.89
C SER A 105 9.75 13.80 7.59
N LEU A 106 8.48 13.42 7.65
CA LEU A 106 7.60 13.30 6.48
C LEU A 106 7.21 14.67 5.90
N LEU A 107 7.08 15.71 6.75
CA LEU A 107 6.71 17.04 6.30
C LEU A 107 7.72 17.65 5.33
N ALA A 108 9.01 17.28 5.42
CA ALA A 108 10.05 17.70 4.49
C ALA A 108 9.85 17.20 3.04
N TYR A 109 8.90 16.32 2.81
CA TYR A 109 8.54 15.83 1.47
C TYR A 109 7.39 16.58 0.82
N CYS A 110 6.67 17.40 1.60
CA CYS A 110 5.44 18.05 1.13
C CYS A 110 5.65 19.01 -0.04
N ASP A 111 6.86 19.54 -0.21
CA ASP A 111 7.23 20.46 -1.29
C ASP A 111 7.81 19.76 -2.52
N ILE A 112 7.94 18.42 -2.50
CA ILE A 112 8.46 17.67 -3.64
C ILE A 112 7.43 17.65 -4.77
N PRO A 113 7.79 18.14 -5.97
CA PRO A 113 6.88 18.11 -7.11
C PRO A 113 6.50 16.68 -7.50
N ASN A 114 5.26 16.47 -7.92
CA ASN A 114 4.76 15.17 -8.37
C ASN A 114 4.91 14.03 -7.35
N LEU A 115 4.87 14.34 -6.06
CA LEU A 115 4.89 13.35 -5.00
C LEU A 115 3.53 12.64 -4.92
N LEU A 116 3.53 11.29 -5.04
CA LEU A 116 2.40 10.47 -4.61
C LEU A 116 2.37 10.39 -3.09
N GLY A 117 3.51 10.07 -2.47
CA GLY A 117 3.56 9.92 -1.02
C GLY A 117 4.86 9.34 -0.50
N VAL A 118 4.89 9.13 0.80
CA VAL A 118 6.03 8.61 1.55
C VAL A 118 5.57 7.50 2.48
N THR A 119 6.37 6.45 2.63
CA THR A 119 6.15 5.40 3.62
C THR A 119 7.27 5.43 4.67
N GLY A 120 6.93 5.20 5.93
CA GLY A 120 7.89 5.16 7.02
C GLY A 120 8.49 3.78 7.27
N ARG A 121 9.45 3.72 8.19
CA ARG A 121 10.06 2.51 8.71
C ARG A 121 9.12 1.80 9.67
N MET A 122 8.92 0.50 9.46
CA MET A 122 8.08 -0.32 10.32
C MET A 122 8.93 -1.31 11.12
N ILE A 123 8.78 -1.27 12.45
CA ILE A 123 9.46 -2.17 13.39
C ILE A 123 8.44 -2.98 14.19
N GLY A 124 8.88 -3.98 14.92
CA GLY A 124 8.02 -4.80 15.76
C GLY A 124 7.34 -3.99 16.86
N TRP A 125 6.17 -4.46 17.31
CA TRP A 125 5.39 -3.80 18.35
C TRP A 125 6.08 -3.79 19.72
N GLU A 126 6.71 -4.91 20.09
CA GLU A 126 7.36 -5.12 21.38
C GLU A 126 8.90 -5.16 21.28
N ASP A 127 9.42 -5.25 20.07
CA ASP A 127 10.85 -5.28 19.78
C ASP A 127 11.18 -4.25 18.70
N ASP A 128 12.46 -3.97 18.50
CA ASP A 128 12.92 -3.08 17.43
C ASP A 128 13.28 -3.84 16.14
N ALA A 129 12.82 -5.09 16.01
CA ALA A 129 13.07 -5.89 14.82
C ALA A 129 12.44 -5.23 13.59
N LEU A 130 13.24 -5.00 12.56
CA LEU A 130 12.76 -4.43 11.31
C LEU A 130 11.74 -5.36 10.65
N GLN A 131 10.53 -4.86 10.41
CA GLN A 131 9.48 -5.58 9.71
C GLN A 131 9.34 -5.12 8.26
N GLU A 132 9.40 -3.82 8.01
CA GLU A 132 9.38 -3.25 6.66
C GLU A 132 10.34 -2.07 6.54
N GLY A 133 11.04 -2.02 5.39
CA GLY A 133 11.83 -0.90 4.93
C GLY A 133 11.28 -0.29 3.65
N GLY A 134 12.11 0.45 2.94
CA GLY A 134 11.81 0.91 1.58
C GLY A 134 11.67 -0.28 0.63
N LYS A 135 10.77 -0.20 -0.33
CA LYS A 135 10.48 -1.30 -1.27
C LYS A 135 11.43 -1.23 -2.45
N TYR A 136 12.28 -2.26 -2.59
CA TYR A 136 13.26 -2.34 -3.67
C TYR A 136 12.64 -2.97 -4.94
N PRO A 137 12.82 -2.37 -6.13
CA PRO A 137 12.25 -2.89 -7.37
C PRO A 137 13.04 -4.10 -7.87
N VAL A 138 12.37 -5.23 -8.13
CA VAL A 138 12.99 -6.44 -8.69
C VAL A 138 12.13 -7.01 -9.81
N LEU A 139 12.75 -7.26 -10.97
CA LEU A 139 12.18 -8.07 -12.05
C LEU A 139 12.87 -9.45 -12.06
N GLN A 140 12.08 -10.50 -12.17
CA GLN A 140 12.56 -11.86 -12.39
C GLN A 140 11.99 -12.40 -13.71
N GLY A 141 12.75 -12.29 -14.78
CA GLY A 141 12.19 -12.39 -16.11
C GLY A 141 11.15 -11.29 -16.33
N ALA A 142 9.94 -11.66 -16.70
CA ALA A 142 8.84 -10.71 -16.82
C ALA A 142 8.01 -10.53 -15.52
N LYS A 143 8.41 -11.15 -14.41
CA LYS A 143 7.67 -11.05 -13.13
C LYS A 143 8.11 -9.84 -12.30
N ILE A 144 7.15 -9.01 -11.94
CA ILE A 144 7.28 -7.94 -10.95
C ILE A 144 7.29 -8.58 -9.55
N LYS A 145 8.35 -8.35 -8.78
CA LYS A 145 8.48 -8.83 -7.39
C LYS A 145 8.14 -7.70 -6.41
N THR A 146 7.47 -8.06 -5.32
CA THR A 146 6.99 -7.12 -4.29
C THR A 146 7.47 -7.45 -2.88
N GLY A 147 8.38 -8.41 -2.71
CA GLY A 147 8.87 -8.89 -1.43
C GLY A 147 10.36 -8.62 -1.22
N TYR A 148 10.89 -7.52 -1.77
CA TYR A 148 12.25 -7.06 -1.51
C TYR A 148 12.19 -5.68 -0.88
N ASP A 149 12.82 -5.55 0.29
CA ASP A 149 12.90 -4.32 1.04
C ASP A 149 14.36 -3.86 1.12
N PHE A 150 14.57 -2.58 1.39
CA PHE A 150 15.90 -2.04 1.68
C PHE A 150 15.86 -1.13 2.91
N VAL A 151 17.02 -0.97 3.53
CA VAL A 151 17.27 0.06 4.52
C VAL A 151 18.56 0.80 4.13
N PRO A 152 18.65 2.11 4.34
CA PRO A 152 19.90 2.84 4.16
C PRO A 152 20.92 2.42 5.22
N LEU A 153 22.21 2.35 4.84
CA LEU A 153 23.31 2.13 5.77
C LEU A 153 23.59 3.39 6.59
N GLU A 154 23.43 4.54 5.95
CA GLU A 154 23.50 5.86 6.57
C GLU A 154 22.33 6.70 6.05
N ASN A 155 21.79 7.56 6.90
CA ASN A 155 20.65 8.41 6.55
C ASN A 155 20.86 9.82 7.10
N THR A 156 20.81 10.81 6.21
CA THR A 156 20.93 12.23 6.55
C THR A 156 19.61 12.96 6.29
N ASP A 157 19.46 14.19 6.78
CA ASP A 157 18.26 15.01 6.55
C ASP A 157 18.05 15.37 5.07
N ALA A 158 19.12 15.37 4.28
CA ALA A 158 19.07 15.65 2.85
C ALA A 158 18.69 14.43 2.01
N ASP A 159 18.81 13.21 2.54
CA ASP A 159 18.53 11.99 1.79
C ASP A 159 17.03 11.86 1.46
N ARG A 160 16.78 11.44 0.23
CA ARG A 160 15.45 11.11 -0.28
C ARG A 160 15.54 9.76 -0.98
N TRP A 161 14.95 8.73 -0.34
CA TRP A 161 15.05 7.35 -0.82
C TRP A 161 13.86 6.99 -1.68
N PRO A 162 13.99 6.94 -3.02
CA PRO A 162 12.90 6.48 -3.88
C PRO A 162 12.44 5.08 -3.48
N CYS A 163 11.14 4.85 -3.48
CA CYS A 163 10.54 3.62 -3.03
C CYS A 163 9.63 3.06 -4.11
N PHE A 164 9.75 1.78 -4.43
CA PHE A 164 8.94 1.17 -5.50
C PHE A 164 7.45 1.30 -5.21
N TYR A 165 7.02 1.07 -3.96
CA TYR A 165 5.63 1.29 -3.57
C TYR A 165 5.52 1.68 -2.09
N LEU A 166 4.47 2.44 -1.78
CA LEU A 166 4.10 2.79 -0.42
C LEU A 166 3.50 1.57 0.28
N SER A 167 3.84 1.34 1.54
CA SER A 167 3.16 0.32 2.33
C SER A 167 1.73 0.76 2.64
N GLY A 168 0.74 -0.07 2.33
CA GLY A 168 -0.67 0.20 2.68
C GLY A 168 -0.91 0.34 4.18
N ALA A 169 0.06 -0.05 5.02
CA ALA A 169 -0.05 0.02 6.47
C ALA A 169 0.33 1.39 7.06
N ASN A 170 1.15 2.20 6.36
CA ASN A 170 1.64 3.50 6.84
C ASN A 170 1.98 4.48 5.69
N ALA A 171 1.06 4.70 4.78
CA ALA A 171 1.27 5.55 3.60
C ALA A 171 0.84 6.99 3.85
N PHE A 172 1.80 7.94 3.84
CA PHE A 172 1.53 9.39 3.84
C PHE A 172 1.39 9.86 2.40
N ILE A 173 0.18 10.22 1.99
CA ILE A 173 -0.26 10.33 0.59
C ILE A 173 -0.68 11.76 0.27
N ASN A 174 -0.26 12.27 -0.89
CA ASN A 174 -0.85 13.47 -1.50
C ASN A 174 -2.22 13.10 -2.09
N LYS A 175 -3.30 13.55 -1.44
CA LYS A 175 -4.67 13.23 -1.84
C LYS A 175 -5.02 13.70 -3.25
N GLU A 176 -4.51 14.87 -3.69
CA GLU A 176 -4.77 15.36 -5.04
C GLU A 176 -4.19 14.44 -6.11
N VAL A 177 -2.97 13.92 -5.88
CA VAL A 177 -2.34 12.95 -6.77
C VAL A 177 -3.07 11.62 -6.72
N PHE A 178 -3.40 11.13 -5.52
CA PHE A 178 -4.15 9.89 -5.31
C PHE A 178 -5.48 9.88 -6.07
N ASP A 179 -6.25 10.97 -5.97
CA ASP A 179 -7.53 11.11 -6.67
C ASP A 179 -7.31 11.19 -8.20
N ARG A 180 -6.32 11.97 -8.64
CA ARG A 180 -5.99 12.14 -10.06
C ARG A 180 -5.60 10.85 -10.75
N ILE A 181 -4.86 9.98 -10.08
CA ILE A 181 -4.45 8.69 -10.65
C ILE A 181 -5.48 7.57 -10.47
N GLY A 182 -6.64 7.84 -9.85
CA GLY A 182 -7.78 6.94 -9.80
C GLY A 182 -7.87 6.06 -8.55
N GLN A 183 -7.23 6.46 -7.44
CA GLN A 183 -7.34 5.83 -6.10
C GLN A 183 -6.85 4.37 -6.07
N PHE A 184 -7.11 3.61 -5.00
CA PHE A 184 -6.87 2.16 -5.01
C PHE A 184 -7.80 1.46 -5.99
N ASN A 185 -7.26 0.49 -6.72
CA ASN A 185 -8.06 -0.34 -7.61
C ASN A 185 -8.81 -1.42 -6.80
N GLU A 186 -10.12 -1.24 -6.65
CA GLU A 186 -10.97 -2.12 -5.84
C GLU A 186 -11.07 -3.57 -6.39
N LEU A 187 -10.55 -3.84 -7.60
CA LEU A 187 -10.41 -5.19 -8.13
C LEU A 187 -9.50 -6.07 -7.26
N PHE A 188 -8.56 -5.47 -6.53
CA PHE A 188 -7.61 -6.17 -5.67
C PHE A 188 -8.22 -6.63 -4.33
N SER A 189 -9.44 -6.22 -4.02
CA SER A 189 -10.13 -6.69 -2.80
C SER A 189 -10.13 -8.23 -2.72
N PRO A 190 -10.05 -8.80 -1.50
CA PRO A 190 -10.12 -8.08 -0.21
C PRO A 190 -8.82 -7.46 0.26
N PHE A 191 -7.61 -7.94 -0.15
CA PHE A 191 -6.30 -7.44 0.28
C PHE A 191 -5.17 -7.93 -0.62
N TYR A 192 -3.99 -7.30 -0.51
CA TYR A 192 -2.69 -7.53 -1.15
C TYR A 192 -2.55 -7.01 -2.58
N ALA A 193 -1.40 -6.42 -2.82
CA ALA A 193 -0.89 -5.87 -4.07
C ALA A 193 -1.63 -4.62 -4.61
N GLU A 194 -2.64 -4.10 -3.92
CA GLU A 194 -3.29 -2.83 -4.22
C GLU A 194 -2.34 -1.64 -4.06
N ASP A 195 -1.48 -1.68 -3.05
CA ASP A 195 -0.44 -0.70 -2.75
C ASP A 195 0.66 -0.69 -3.82
N ALA A 196 1.13 -1.86 -4.22
CA ALA A 196 2.10 -2.00 -5.30
C ALA A 196 1.51 -1.58 -6.66
N GLU A 197 0.22 -1.86 -6.91
CA GLU A 197 -0.48 -1.44 -8.13
C GLU A 197 -0.64 0.08 -8.19
N LEU A 198 -1.10 0.70 -7.11
CA LEU A 198 -1.27 2.14 -7.00
C LEU A 198 0.06 2.87 -7.27
N SER A 199 1.13 2.45 -6.58
CA SER A 199 2.43 3.11 -6.67
C SER A 199 3.10 2.86 -8.02
N LEU A 200 3.00 1.65 -8.61
CA LEU A 200 3.51 1.39 -9.95
C LEU A 200 2.75 2.22 -11.00
N ARG A 201 1.44 2.39 -10.84
CA ARG A 201 0.63 3.27 -11.69
C ARG A 201 1.10 4.72 -11.58
N ALA A 202 1.36 5.19 -10.37
CA ALA A 202 1.90 6.53 -10.12
C ALA A 202 3.26 6.73 -10.80
N TRP A 203 4.22 5.84 -10.60
CA TRP A 203 5.53 5.90 -11.25
C TRP A 203 5.43 5.94 -12.77
N ARG A 204 4.57 5.12 -13.36
CA ARG A 204 4.33 5.11 -14.80
C ARG A 204 3.71 6.40 -15.34
N LEU A 205 3.00 7.15 -14.50
CA LEU A 205 2.40 8.45 -14.80
C LEU A 205 3.31 9.63 -14.45
N GLY A 206 4.53 9.39 -13.94
CA GLY A 206 5.52 10.41 -13.59
C GLY A 206 5.37 10.99 -12.19
N TYR A 207 4.69 10.28 -11.29
CA TYR A 207 4.64 10.59 -9.85
C TYR A 207 5.61 9.70 -9.10
N ALA A 208 6.23 10.23 -8.04
CA ALA A 208 7.23 9.55 -7.23
C ALA A 208 6.67 9.09 -5.88
N SER A 209 7.24 8.00 -5.36
CA SER A 209 7.05 7.51 -4.00
C SER A 209 8.39 7.42 -3.30
N TYR A 210 8.43 7.73 -1.99
CA TYR A 210 9.66 7.71 -1.20
C TYR A 210 9.51 6.87 0.06
N TYR A 211 10.65 6.52 0.62
CA TYR A 211 10.80 5.91 1.94
C TYR A 211 11.54 6.87 2.86
N GLU A 212 10.99 7.12 4.05
CA GLU A 212 11.63 7.91 5.09
C GLU A 212 12.01 7.01 6.28
N HIS A 213 13.31 6.83 6.46
CA HIS A 213 13.85 5.90 7.46
C HIS A 213 13.63 6.36 8.90
N ARG A 214 13.50 7.67 9.14
CA ARG A 214 13.31 8.27 10.46
C ARG A 214 11.85 8.31 10.91
N ALA A 215 10.91 8.21 9.97
CA ALA A 215 9.49 8.07 10.31
C ALA A 215 9.22 6.64 10.79
N ILE A 216 9.26 6.43 12.10
CA ILE A 216 9.17 5.09 12.70
C ILE A 216 7.75 4.83 13.16
N CYS A 217 7.22 3.67 12.81
CA CYS A 217 5.98 3.13 13.36
C CYS A 217 6.18 1.68 13.81
N ARG A 218 5.31 1.22 14.74
CA ARG A 218 5.36 -0.12 15.31
C ARG A 218 4.15 -0.91 14.84
N HIS A 219 4.37 -2.11 14.34
CA HIS A 219 3.31 -2.97 13.81
C HIS A 219 3.18 -4.24 14.62
N ARG A 220 1.95 -4.56 15.01
CA ARG A 220 1.64 -5.80 15.71
C ARG A 220 1.57 -6.95 14.72
N HIS A 221 2.66 -7.70 14.63
CA HIS A 221 2.57 -8.96 13.91
C HIS A 221 1.50 -9.83 14.58
N SER A 222 0.36 -9.97 13.91
CA SER A 222 -0.63 -10.97 14.33
C SER A 222 0.00 -12.34 14.14
N ALA A 223 0.64 -12.85 15.19
CA ALA A 223 1.05 -14.25 15.28
C ALA A 223 -0.19 -15.18 15.38
N THR A 224 -1.24 -14.82 14.67
CA THR A 224 -2.40 -15.69 14.51
C THR A 224 -1.91 -16.86 13.69
N ILE A 225 -1.70 -18.01 14.36
CA ILE A 225 -1.49 -19.29 13.70
C ILE A 225 -2.72 -19.53 12.82
N LEU A 226 -2.64 -19.06 11.60
CA LEU A 226 -3.70 -19.32 10.61
C LEU A 226 -3.75 -20.82 10.37
N SER A 227 -4.94 -21.42 10.46
CA SER A 227 -5.14 -22.79 10.01
C SER A 227 -4.61 -22.97 8.58
N ALA A 228 -4.16 -24.16 8.23
CA ALA A 228 -3.65 -24.46 6.88
C ALA A 228 -4.64 -24.02 5.78
N GLN A 229 -5.95 -24.18 6.03
CA GLN A 229 -7.01 -23.77 5.11
C GLN A 229 -7.08 -22.24 4.92
N LYS A 230 -6.98 -21.46 6.01
CA LYS A 230 -6.93 -20.00 5.95
C LYS A 230 -5.67 -19.53 5.21
N LYS A 231 -4.52 -20.15 5.46
CA LYS A 231 -3.26 -19.84 4.77
C LYS A 231 -3.36 -20.13 3.26
N MET A 232 -4.02 -21.21 2.86
CA MET A 232 -4.26 -21.51 1.44
C MET A 232 -5.17 -20.48 0.78
N ALA A 233 -6.25 -20.05 1.46
CA ALA A 233 -7.16 -19.01 0.97
C ALA A 233 -6.44 -17.67 0.78
N VAL A 234 -5.62 -17.26 1.74
CA VAL A 234 -4.79 -16.05 1.67
C VAL A 234 -3.81 -16.13 0.49
N ASN A 235 -3.09 -17.24 0.33
CA ASN A 235 -2.15 -17.44 -0.79
C ASN A 235 -2.87 -17.43 -2.15
N ARG A 236 -4.09 -17.95 -2.22
CA ARG A 236 -4.91 -17.94 -3.43
C ARG A 236 -5.24 -16.50 -3.85
N ILE A 237 -5.66 -15.65 -2.91
CA ILE A 237 -5.96 -14.23 -3.15
C ILE A 237 -4.68 -13.49 -3.57
N TYR A 238 -3.59 -13.66 -2.83
CA TYR A 238 -2.29 -13.04 -3.10
C TYR A 238 -1.79 -13.34 -4.52
N ASN A 239 -1.78 -14.61 -4.93
CA ASN A 239 -1.34 -15.00 -6.28
C ASN A 239 -2.28 -14.41 -7.36
N ARG A 240 -3.60 -14.47 -7.16
CA ARG A 240 -4.57 -13.86 -8.07
C ARG A 240 -4.31 -12.37 -8.27
N ASN A 241 -4.11 -11.63 -7.19
CA ASN A 241 -3.86 -10.18 -7.24
C ASN A 241 -2.52 -9.86 -7.91
N LYS A 242 -1.50 -10.69 -7.71
CA LYS A 242 -0.27 -10.60 -8.50
C LYS A 242 -0.49 -10.80 -10.00
N PHE A 243 -1.39 -11.70 -10.40
CA PHE A 243 -1.74 -11.85 -11.81
C PHE A 243 -2.44 -10.59 -12.35
N PHE A 244 -3.30 -9.94 -11.56
CA PHE A 244 -3.89 -8.66 -11.92
C PHE A 244 -2.81 -7.59 -12.15
N LEU A 245 -1.86 -7.44 -11.20
CA LEU A 245 -0.76 -6.48 -11.31
C LEU A 245 0.01 -6.67 -12.64
N HIS A 246 0.41 -7.90 -12.96
CA HIS A 246 1.14 -8.19 -14.20
C HIS A 246 0.28 -7.90 -15.45
N ALA A 247 -0.96 -8.37 -15.47
CA ALA A 247 -1.84 -8.22 -16.63
C ALA A 247 -2.24 -6.76 -16.89
N ILE A 248 -2.30 -5.91 -15.84
CA ILE A 248 -2.58 -4.48 -15.97
C ILE A 248 -1.35 -3.74 -16.49
N HIS A 249 -0.15 -4.03 -15.96
CA HIS A 249 1.01 -3.17 -16.15
C HIS A 249 2.00 -3.61 -17.21
N LEU A 250 2.16 -4.93 -17.47
CA LEU A 250 3.16 -5.40 -18.44
C LEU A 250 2.82 -4.99 -19.87
N GLU A 251 3.84 -4.54 -20.64
CA GLU A 251 3.74 -4.24 -22.06
C GLU A 251 3.61 -5.54 -22.89
N LYS A 252 3.25 -5.41 -24.18
CA LYS A 252 2.87 -6.54 -25.04
C LYS A 252 3.85 -7.72 -24.97
N LEU A 253 5.15 -7.48 -25.23
CA LEU A 253 6.16 -8.54 -25.24
C LEU A 253 6.40 -9.11 -23.83
N ALA A 254 6.50 -8.26 -22.81
CA ALA A 254 6.66 -8.69 -21.43
C ALA A 254 5.42 -9.47 -20.94
N LEU A 255 4.22 -9.08 -21.38
CA LEU A 255 2.98 -9.78 -21.04
C LEU A 255 2.96 -11.19 -21.64
N VAL A 256 3.39 -11.36 -22.90
CA VAL A 256 3.52 -12.68 -23.55
C VAL A 256 4.56 -13.53 -22.81
N SER A 257 5.76 -12.98 -22.55
CA SER A 257 6.82 -13.66 -21.81
C SER A 257 6.35 -14.09 -20.40
N TRP A 258 5.66 -13.21 -19.68
CA TRP A 258 5.04 -13.54 -18.41
C TRP A 258 4.00 -14.66 -18.54
N GLY A 259 3.17 -14.63 -19.58
CA GLY A 259 2.17 -15.66 -19.86
C GLY A 259 2.80 -17.05 -20.04
N VAL A 260 3.88 -17.14 -20.84
CA VAL A 260 4.65 -18.38 -21.03
C VAL A 260 5.25 -18.84 -19.70
N GLN A 261 5.90 -17.93 -18.96
CA GLN A 261 6.49 -18.25 -17.65
C GLN A 261 5.43 -18.74 -16.65
N LEU A 262 4.23 -18.14 -16.66
CA LEU A 262 3.12 -18.56 -15.82
C LEU A 262 2.61 -19.94 -16.21
N LEU A 263 2.48 -20.25 -17.49
CA LEU A 263 2.05 -21.59 -17.95
C LEU A 263 3.03 -22.68 -17.51
N VAL A 264 4.34 -22.45 -17.69
CA VAL A 264 5.37 -23.38 -17.21
C VAL A 264 5.26 -23.61 -15.69
N GLU A 265 5.06 -22.54 -14.92
CA GLU A 265 4.90 -22.66 -13.47
C GLU A 265 3.62 -23.41 -13.07
N LEU A 266 2.50 -23.17 -13.77
CA LEU A 266 1.25 -23.89 -13.54
C LEU A 266 1.41 -25.39 -13.80
N LEU A 267 2.04 -25.78 -14.92
CA LEU A 267 2.34 -27.18 -15.23
C LEU A 267 3.20 -27.82 -14.13
N PHE A 268 4.28 -27.16 -13.72
CA PHE A 268 5.14 -27.62 -12.64
C PHE A 268 4.37 -27.80 -11.31
N ARG A 269 3.48 -26.86 -10.97
CA ARG A 269 2.67 -26.91 -9.73
C ARG A 269 1.63 -28.02 -9.78
N ILE A 270 1.06 -28.33 -10.95
CA ILE A 270 0.16 -29.47 -11.14
C ILE A 270 0.93 -30.78 -10.92
N LEU A 271 2.10 -30.92 -11.56
CA LEU A 271 2.95 -32.10 -11.42
C LEU A 271 3.46 -32.34 -9.98
N THR A 272 3.62 -31.26 -9.20
CA THR A 272 4.07 -31.33 -7.80
C THR A 272 2.92 -31.34 -6.78
N PHE A 273 1.68 -31.56 -7.23
CA PHE A 273 0.48 -31.60 -6.37
C PHE A 273 0.30 -30.35 -5.49
N ARG A 274 0.64 -29.15 -6.02
CA ARG A 274 0.49 -27.86 -5.33
C ARG A 274 -0.54 -26.95 -6.04
N PRO A 275 -1.86 -27.27 -5.97
CA PRO A 275 -2.88 -26.69 -6.87
C PRO A 275 -3.26 -25.23 -6.56
N VAL A 276 -2.79 -24.63 -5.46
CA VAL A 276 -3.19 -23.26 -5.05
C VAL A 276 -3.00 -22.25 -6.17
N LEU A 277 -1.90 -22.36 -6.93
CA LEU A 277 -1.63 -21.45 -8.06
C LEU A 277 -2.65 -21.64 -9.19
N LEU A 278 -3.08 -22.87 -9.44
CA LEU A 278 -4.12 -23.17 -10.44
C LEU A 278 -5.47 -22.55 -10.04
N PHE A 279 -5.87 -22.67 -8.78
CA PHE A 279 -7.10 -22.03 -8.31
C PHE A 279 -7.02 -20.50 -8.39
N SER A 280 -5.85 -19.92 -8.08
CA SER A 280 -5.61 -18.48 -8.27
C SER A 280 -5.73 -18.06 -9.73
N PHE A 281 -5.25 -18.91 -10.66
CA PHE A 281 -5.36 -18.66 -12.09
C PHE A 281 -6.80 -18.75 -12.59
N ILE A 282 -7.59 -19.70 -12.11
CA ILE A 282 -9.03 -19.79 -12.41
C ILE A 282 -9.76 -18.53 -11.95
N ASP A 283 -9.46 -18.06 -10.73
CA ASP A 283 -10.05 -16.81 -10.21
C ASP A 283 -9.63 -15.59 -11.04
N PHE A 284 -8.37 -15.54 -11.47
CA PHE A 284 -7.88 -14.52 -12.40
C PHE A 284 -8.65 -14.54 -13.72
N MET A 285 -8.82 -15.71 -14.33
CA MET A 285 -9.54 -15.85 -15.61
C MET A 285 -10.98 -15.35 -15.53
N ARG A 286 -11.66 -15.62 -14.41
CA ARG A 286 -13.03 -15.12 -14.16
C ARG A 286 -13.11 -13.59 -14.10
N LYS A 287 -12.00 -12.91 -13.79
CA LYS A 287 -11.90 -11.45 -13.64
C LYS A 287 -11.22 -10.75 -14.82
N VAL A 288 -10.87 -11.46 -15.90
CA VAL A 288 -10.21 -10.88 -17.09
C VAL A 288 -10.95 -9.67 -17.66
N PRO A 289 -12.31 -9.63 -17.75
CA PRO A 289 -12.99 -8.43 -18.22
C PRO A 289 -12.71 -7.20 -17.36
N GLN A 290 -12.69 -7.34 -16.02
CA GLN A 290 -12.40 -6.27 -15.07
C GLN A 290 -10.92 -5.85 -15.16
N VAL A 291 -10.00 -6.81 -15.30
CA VAL A 291 -8.57 -6.55 -15.53
C VAL A 291 -8.36 -5.72 -16.80
N ARG A 292 -9.04 -6.08 -17.90
CA ARG A 292 -9.00 -5.31 -19.15
C ARG A 292 -9.55 -3.90 -18.97
N LYS A 293 -10.61 -3.73 -18.18
CA LYS A 293 -11.16 -2.41 -17.83
C LYS A 293 -10.13 -1.58 -17.06
N SER A 294 -9.50 -2.13 -16.01
CA SER A 294 -8.45 -1.45 -15.24
C SER A 294 -7.24 -1.08 -16.12
N ARG A 295 -6.82 -1.99 -17.00
CA ARG A 295 -5.75 -1.71 -17.97
C ARG A 295 -6.10 -0.55 -18.91
N ARG A 296 -7.31 -0.51 -19.45
CA ARG A 296 -7.78 0.60 -20.30
C ARG A 296 -7.80 1.91 -19.53
N ALA A 297 -8.33 1.89 -18.29
CA ALA A 297 -8.35 3.07 -17.42
C ALA A 297 -6.95 3.63 -17.20
N LEU A 298 -5.94 2.78 -16.94
CA LEU A 298 -4.54 3.20 -16.83
C LEU A 298 -4.05 3.96 -18.08
N TYR A 299 -4.38 3.45 -19.27
CA TYR A 299 -3.99 4.13 -20.52
C TYR A 299 -4.76 5.43 -20.76
N HIS A 300 -5.98 5.57 -20.25
CA HIS A 300 -6.74 6.83 -20.31
C HIS A 300 -6.21 7.91 -19.36
N LEU A 301 -5.59 7.52 -18.24
CA LEU A 301 -4.99 8.47 -17.28
C LEU A 301 -3.73 9.17 -17.82
N GLN A 302 -3.10 8.67 -18.88
CA GLN A 302 -1.85 9.24 -19.40
C GLN A 302 -2.01 10.64 -20.01
N ALA A 303 -3.23 11.11 -20.29
CA ALA A 303 -3.52 12.39 -20.95
C ALA A 303 -2.62 12.59 -22.19
N ASN A 304 -1.74 13.61 -22.18
CA ASN A 304 -0.84 13.91 -23.30
C ASN A 304 0.60 13.39 -23.09
N LYS A 305 0.90 12.63 -22.04
CA LYS A 305 2.24 12.10 -21.76
C LYS A 305 2.28 10.60 -22.03
N LYS A 306 3.38 10.13 -22.65
CA LYS A 306 3.59 8.69 -22.84
C LYS A 306 3.75 7.99 -21.50
N LEU A 307 2.97 6.94 -21.26
CA LEU A 307 3.08 6.10 -20.06
C LEU A 307 4.46 5.41 -20.02
N ALA A 308 5.20 5.60 -18.93
CA ALA A 308 6.51 4.96 -18.77
C ALA A 308 6.37 3.43 -18.76
N SER A 309 7.32 2.72 -19.37
CA SER A 309 7.33 1.25 -19.31
C SER A 309 7.69 0.77 -17.91
N VAL A 310 7.26 -0.45 -17.56
CA VAL A 310 7.65 -1.06 -16.27
C VAL A 310 9.17 -1.16 -16.16
N THR A 311 9.84 -1.58 -17.20
CA THR A 311 11.31 -1.68 -17.25
C THR A 311 11.97 -0.32 -17.01
N HIS A 312 11.47 0.75 -17.65
CA HIS A 312 12.00 2.10 -17.45
C HIS A 312 11.84 2.57 -16.00
N VAL A 313 10.67 2.36 -15.38
CA VAL A 313 10.44 2.69 -13.96
C VAL A 313 11.41 1.93 -13.06
N PHE A 314 11.63 0.65 -13.32
CA PHE A 314 12.53 -0.17 -12.50
C PHE A 314 13.99 0.25 -12.66
N MET A 315 14.44 0.56 -13.87
CA MET A 315 15.79 1.10 -14.11
C MET A 315 15.97 2.45 -13.41
N GLN A 316 15.02 3.37 -13.57
CA GLN A 316 15.05 4.68 -12.88
C GLN A 316 15.17 4.52 -11.36
N LEU A 317 14.42 3.60 -10.75
CA LEU A 317 14.47 3.35 -9.31
C LEU A 317 15.81 2.74 -8.87
N THR A 318 16.33 1.74 -9.61
CA THR A 318 17.62 1.11 -9.29
C THR A 318 18.79 2.07 -9.43
N ASP A 319 18.76 2.95 -10.43
CA ASP A 319 19.81 3.96 -10.64
C ASP A 319 19.84 5.01 -9.51
N GLN A 320 18.71 5.26 -8.87
CA GLN A 320 18.57 6.19 -7.73
C GLN A 320 18.80 5.52 -6.35
N LEU A 321 18.97 4.20 -6.30
CA LEU A 321 19.19 3.41 -5.08
C LEU A 321 20.56 2.71 -5.14
N PRO A 322 21.64 3.43 -4.89
CA PRO A 322 23.00 2.90 -4.99
C PRO A 322 23.23 1.81 -3.95
N LEU A 323 23.69 0.63 -4.42
CA LEU A 323 23.83 -0.58 -3.58
C LEU A 323 24.86 -0.42 -2.47
N GLU A 324 25.82 0.47 -2.63
CA GLU A 324 26.83 0.79 -1.61
C GLU A 324 26.25 1.58 -0.42
N ARG A 325 25.07 2.17 -0.56
CA ARG A 325 24.40 2.95 0.49
C ARG A 325 23.20 2.27 1.14
N ILE A 326 22.82 1.10 0.66
CA ILE A 326 21.64 0.38 1.15
C ILE A 326 21.94 -1.10 1.39
N THR A 327 21.19 -1.70 2.32
CA THR A 327 21.12 -3.15 2.47
C THR A 327 19.76 -3.63 1.97
N ILE A 328 19.78 -4.60 1.04
CA ILE A 328 18.55 -5.22 0.50
C ILE A 328 18.31 -6.55 1.20
N PHE A 329 17.06 -6.80 1.57
CA PHE A 329 16.63 -8.06 2.14
C PHE A 329 15.30 -8.52 1.55
N LYS A 330 15.04 -9.82 1.63
CA LYS A 330 13.81 -10.42 1.14
C LYS A 330 12.93 -10.82 2.32
N ARG A 331 11.67 -10.40 2.28
CA ARG A 331 10.64 -10.80 3.24
C ARG A 331 10.07 -12.17 2.97
#